data_2acf7599ee4d998e3e94b71dfaf223d1
#
_entry.id   2acf7599ee4d998e3e94b71dfaf223d1
#
_cell.length_a   1.000
_cell.length_b   1.000
_cell.length_c   1.000
_cell.angle_alpha   90.00
_cell.angle_beta   90.00
_cell.angle_gamma   90.00
#
_symmetry.space_group_name_H-M   'P 1'
#
loop_
_entity.id
_entity.type
_entity.pdbx_description
1 polymer ?
#
loop_
_entity_poly.entity_id
_entity_poly.type
_entity_poly.pdbx_seq_one_letter_code
_entity_poly.pdbx_strand_id
1 'polypeptide(L)'
;MFLTLLSFAFIITVLVFIHELGHYLAARSVGMRVEKFSVGFPPRFLSFTSVKDGWDFKLFFYKKDEKGKWIWGAVLEKFIKSANKKGSGTEYCLALMPLGGYVKVSGILDESMDPDSTGADYEYQSKKTWQKLWFTSAGVIFNFILSFILFVFLFMYNGYTKNQVEFVLDKLSDISATNIKVNNESLIGDDHFFMGIDY
;
A
#
# COMPACT_ATOMS: atom_id res chain seq x y z
N MET A 1 16.83 -1.60 -17.37
CA MET A 1 16.69 -2.70 -16.40
C MET A 1 16.79 -2.24 -14.95
N PHE A 2 17.86 -1.56 -14.52
CA PHE A 2 17.99 -1.09 -13.13
C PHE A 2 16.86 -0.11 -12.71
N LEU A 3 16.57 0.91 -13.51
CA LEU A 3 15.49 1.87 -13.23
C LEU A 3 14.11 1.20 -13.17
N THR A 4 13.86 0.20 -14.01
CA THR A 4 12.60 -0.55 -14.00
C THR A 4 12.42 -1.32 -12.70
N LEU A 5 13.48 -1.99 -12.22
CA LEU A 5 13.46 -2.69 -10.94
C LEU A 5 13.27 -1.73 -9.76
N LEU A 6 13.93 -0.57 -9.80
CA LEU A 6 13.80 0.45 -8.77
C LEU A 6 12.38 1.03 -8.72
N SER A 7 11.82 1.35 -9.89
CA SER A 7 10.43 1.83 -10.00
C SER A 7 9.43 0.79 -9.51
N PHE A 8 9.62 -0.47 -9.85
CA PHE A 8 8.80 -1.57 -9.41
C PHE A 8 8.84 -1.75 -7.88
N ALA A 9 10.06 -1.75 -7.29
CA ALA A 9 10.23 -1.82 -5.85
C ALA A 9 9.59 -0.64 -5.13
N PHE A 10 9.71 0.56 -5.68
CA PHE A 10 9.08 1.77 -5.14
C PHE A 10 7.55 1.66 -5.14
N ILE A 11 6.96 1.25 -6.27
CA ILE A 11 5.50 1.10 -6.40
C ILE A 11 4.97 0.07 -5.39
N ILE A 12 5.62 -1.09 -5.31
CA ILE A 12 5.24 -2.12 -4.33
C ILE A 12 5.34 -1.59 -2.90
N THR A 13 6.42 -0.88 -2.58
CA THR A 13 6.59 -0.31 -1.23
C THR A 13 5.45 0.64 -0.87
N VAL A 14 5.04 1.51 -1.80
CA VAL A 14 3.92 2.44 -1.59
C VAL A 14 2.61 1.69 -1.42
N LEU A 15 2.32 0.71 -2.27
CA LEU A 15 1.09 -0.10 -2.19
C LEU A 15 1.00 -0.85 -0.87
N VAL A 16 2.10 -1.49 -0.46
CA VAL A 16 2.14 -2.24 0.81
C VAL A 16 2.04 -1.28 2.00
N PHE A 17 2.75 -0.15 1.95
CA PHE A 17 2.65 0.85 3.02
C PHE A 17 1.20 1.32 3.24
N ILE A 18 0.47 1.63 2.17
CA ILE A 18 -0.93 2.06 2.26
C ILE A 18 -1.83 0.92 2.73
N HIS A 19 -1.57 -0.31 2.30
CA HIS A 19 -2.27 -1.51 2.76
C HIS A 19 -2.13 -1.71 4.28
N GLU A 20 -0.88 -1.70 4.77
CA GLU A 20 -0.59 -1.84 6.20
C GLU A 20 -1.13 -0.67 7.02
N LEU A 21 -1.08 0.55 6.45
CA LEU A 21 -1.67 1.73 7.06
C LEU A 21 -3.20 1.57 7.23
N GLY A 22 -3.87 0.94 6.27
CA GLY A 22 -5.28 0.59 6.36
C GLY A 22 -5.56 -0.31 7.57
N HIS A 23 -4.83 -1.39 7.73
CA HIS A 23 -4.92 -2.28 8.89
C HIS A 23 -4.63 -1.56 10.20
N TYR A 24 -3.57 -0.75 10.22
CA TYR A 24 -3.20 0.04 11.40
C TYR A 24 -4.33 0.98 11.85
N LEU A 25 -4.87 1.76 10.91
CA LEU A 25 -5.93 2.72 11.21
C LEU A 25 -7.23 2.02 11.62
N ALA A 26 -7.58 0.93 10.96
CA ALA A 26 -8.75 0.13 11.30
C ALA A 26 -8.63 -0.48 12.70
N ALA A 27 -7.47 -1.08 13.03
CA ALA A 27 -7.21 -1.61 14.37
C ALA A 27 -7.40 -0.52 15.44
N ARG A 28 -6.80 0.64 15.21
CA ARG A 28 -6.89 1.78 16.13
C ARG A 28 -8.32 2.31 16.27
N SER A 29 -9.10 2.35 15.17
CA SER A 29 -10.48 2.85 15.17
C SER A 29 -11.44 2.00 16.00
N VAL A 30 -11.16 0.71 16.15
CA VAL A 30 -11.97 -0.22 16.95
C VAL A 30 -11.33 -0.55 18.31
N GLY A 31 -10.31 0.22 18.71
CA GLY A 31 -9.67 0.08 20.01
C GLY A 31 -8.86 -1.21 20.15
N MET A 32 -8.27 -1.71 19.07
CA MET A 32 -7.26 -2.75 19.13
C MET A 32 -5.89 -2.14 19.45
N ARG A 33 -5.09 -2.85 20.22
CA ARG A 33 -3.72 -2.43 20.49
C ARG A 33 -2.81 -2.91 19.38
N VAL A 34 -2.18 -1.96 18.69
CA VAL A 34 -1.14 -2.27 17.71
C VAL A 34 0.21 -2.27 18.42
N GLU A 35 0.89 -3.39 18.40
CA GLU A 35 2.20 -3.58 19.02
C GLU A 35 3.30 -3.10 18.06
N LYS A 36 3.17 -3.46 16.78
CA LYS A 36 4.18 -3.12 15.78
C LYS A 36 3.54 -2.77 14.43
N PHE A 37 4.12 -1.76 13.79
CA PHE A 37 3.86 -1.36 12.41
C PHE A 37 5.18 -1.34 11.67
N SER A 38 5.36 -2.22 10.70
CA SER A 38 6.60 -2.35 9.94
C SER A 38 6.38 -2.14 8.46
N VAL A 39 7.22 -1.29 7.88
CA VAL A 39 7.36 -1.14 6.43
C VAL A 39 8.62 -1.88 6.02
N GLY A 40 8.45 -2.90 5.18
CA GLY A 40 9.52 -3.83 4.82
C GLY A 40 9.63 -5.03 5.75
N PHE A 41 10.36 -6.05 5.28
CA PHE A 41 10.73 -7.24 6.06
C PHE A 41 12.13 -7.12 6.67
N PRO A 42 12.40 -7.79 7.78
CA PRO A 42 13.72 -7.83 8.41
C PRO A 42 14.86 -8.07 7.42
N PRO A 43 16.07 -7.55 7.75
CA PRO A 43 16.49 -6.95 9.01
C PRO A 43 15.99 -5.49 9.17
N ARG A 44 15.68 -5.09 10.41
CA ARG A 44 15.25 -3.74 10.75
C ARG A 44 16.39 -2.75 10.53
N PHE A 45 16.12 -1.63 9.90
CA PHE A 45 17.07 -0.53 9.77
C PHE A 45 16.85 0.54 10.84
N LEU A 46 15.58 0.91 11.05
CA LEU A 46 15.16 1.95 11.94
C LEU A 46 13.96 1.50 12.75
N SER A 47 13.90 1.81 14.03
CA SER A 47 12.66 1.74 14.80
C SER A 47 12.48 2.93 15.72
N PHE A 48 11.23 3.30 15.95
CA PHE A 48 10.85 4.28 16.94
C PHE A 48 9.58 3.81 17.65
N THR A 49 9.66 3.79 18.98
CA THR A 49 8.59 3.28 19.83
C THR A 49 7.96 4.43 20.60
N SER A 50 6.64 4.52 20.54
CA SER A 50 5.89 5.50 21.32
C SER A 50 5.75 5.01 22.77
N VAL A 51 6.60 5.48 23.64
CA VAL A 51 6.59 5.15 25.09
C VAL A 51 6.00 6.28 25.91
N LYS A 52 5.76 6.01 27.19
CA LYS A 52 5.32 7.06 28.13
C LYS A 52 6.38 8.16 28.18
N ASP A 53 5.94 9.40 28.12
CA ASP A 53 6.75 10.61 28.18
C ASP A 53 7.76 10.82 27.02
N GLY A 54 7.67 10.01 25.93
CA GLY A 54 8.57 10.24 24.81
C GLY A 54 8.54 9.21 23.70
N TRP A 55 9.62 9.23 22.96
CA TRP A 55 9.90 8.32 21.88
C TRP A 55 11.25 7.66 22.08
N ASP A 56 11.31 6.35 21.97
CA ASP A 56 12.53 5.56 21.93
C ASP A 56 12.91 5.29 20.47
N PHE A 57 14.05 5.82 20.07
CA PHE A 57 14.57 5.75 18.71
C PHE A 57 15.77 4.82 18.65
N LYS A 58 15.77 3.86 17.73
CA LYS A 58 16.86 2.89 17.54
C LYS A 58 17.26 2.78 16.08
N LEU A 59 18.56 2.88 15.82
CA LEU A 59 19.15 2.61 14.52
C LEU A 59 19.90 1.28 14.58
N PHE A 60 19.62 0.41 13.62
CA PHE A 60 20.20 -0.93 13.57
C PHE A 60 21.21 -1.02 12.44
N PHE A 61 22.37 -1.58 12.77
CA PHE A 61 23.43 -1.87 11.81
C PHE A 61 24.31 -3.01 12.31
N TYR A 62 25.33 -3.39 11.52
CA TYR A 62 26.30 -4.37 11.95
C TYR A 62 27.14 -3.83 13.10
N LYS A 63 27.17 -4.56 14.22
CA LYS A 63 28.04 -4.28 15.36
C LYS A 63 28.74 -5.58 15.83
N LYS A 64 29.86 -5.44 16.52
CA LYS A 64 30.52 -6.59 17.16
C LYS A 64 29.86 -6.86 18.50
N ASP A 65 29.56 -8.13 18.74
CA ASP A 65 29.14 -8.66 20.05
C ASP A 65 30.34 -8.72 21.00
N GLU A 66 30.11 -8.97 22.29
CA GLU A 66 31.13 -9.14 23.32
C GLU A 66 32.14 -10.25 22.97
N LYS A 67 31.72 -11.23 22.15
CA LYS A 67 32.54 -12.32 21.64
C LYS A 67 33.27 -11.99 20.34
N GLY A 68 33.23 -10.73 19.88
CA GLY A 68 33.87 -10.27 18.64
C GLY A 68 33.16 -10.69 17.34
N LYS A 69 31.99 -11.35 17.40
CA LYS A 69 31.21 -11.77 16.24
C LYS A 69 30.38 -10.60 15.73
N TRP A 70 30.31 -10.47 14.40
CA TRP A 70 29.43 -9.49 13.77
C TRP A 70 27.96 -9.92 13.90
N ILE A 71 27.17 -9.07 14.51
CA ILE A 71 25.72 -9.24 14.67
C ILE A 71 24.97 -8.00 14.16
N TRP A 72 23.75 -8.20 13.70
CA TRP A 72 22.82 -7.12 13.41
C TRP A 72 22.17 -6.64 14.72
N GLY A 73 22.41 -5.40 15.09
CA GLY A 73 21.89 -4.88 16.36
C GLY A 73 21.81 -3.37 16.41
N ALA A 74 21.18 -2.84 17.43
CA ALA A 74 21.09 -1.40 17.63
C ALA A 74 22.47 -0.81 17.89
N VAL A 75 22.88 0.12 17.02
CA VAL A 75 24.16 0.85 17.11
C VAL A 75 23.98 2.23 17.70
N LEU A 76 22.75 2.78 17.60
CA LEU A 76 22.39 4.07 18.19
C LEU A 76 21.02 3.92 18.84
N GLU A 77 20.93 4.30 20.11
CA GLU A 77 19.69 4.38 20.86
C GLU A 77 19.57 5.79 21.43
N LYS A 78 18.43 6.44 21.19
CA LYS A 78 18.17 7.79 21.66
C LYS A 78 16.75 7.92 22.15
N PHE A 79 16.60 8.33 23.40
CA PHE A 79 15.30 8.68 23.95
C PHE A 79 15.02 10.18 23.75
N ILE A 80 13.88 10.48 23.14
CA ILE A 80 13.43 11.86 22.91
C ILE A 80 12.23 12.11 23.83
N LYS A 81 12.44 12.95 24.84
CA LYS A 81 11.41 13.30 25.82
C LYS A 81 10.35 14.19 25.19
N SER A 82 9.08 13.87 25.41
CA SER A 82 7.93 14.65 24.94
C SER A 82 6.96 14.86 26.11
N ALA A 83 6.71 16.11 26.47
CA ALA A 83 5.79 16.45 27.56
C ALA A 83 4.36 15.98 27.23
N ASN A 84 3.66 15.47 28.25
CA ASN A 84 2.24 15.08 28.22
C ASN A 84 1.84 13.97 27.23
N LYS A 85 2.74 13.10 26.80
CA LYS A 85 2.41 12.03 25.90
C LYS A 85 2.09 10.73 26.64
N LYS A 86 0.86 10.24 26.48
CA LYS A 86 0.53 8.85 26.78
C LYS A 86 1.10 8.00 25.63
N GLY A 87 2.15 7.23 25.88
CA GLY A 87 2.71 6.32 24.89
C GLY A 87 1.66 5.31 24.43
N SER A 88 1.60 5.03 23.13
CA SER A 88 0.73 3.96 22.59
C SER A 88 1.34 2.58 22.74
N GLY A 89 2.63 2.49 23.05
CA GLY A 89 3.39 1.24 23.08
C GLY A 89 3.65 0.66 21.69
N THR A 90 3.26 1.36 20.62
CA THR A 90 3.46 0.89 19.25
C THR A 90 4.89 1.14 18.82
N GLU A 91 5.56 0.09 18.33
CA GLU A 91 6.85 0.16 17.66
C GLU A 91 6.64 0.36 16.15
N TYR A 92 7.18 1.43 15.59
CA TYR A 92 7.19 1.69 14.16
C TYR A 92 8.56 1.32 13.60
N CYS A 93 8.60 0.46 12.62
CA CYS A 93 9.82 -0.06 12.04
C CYS A 93 9.93 0.27 10.56
N LEU A 94 11.14 0.62 10.14
CA LEU A 94 11.54 0.61 8.74
C LEU A 94 12.58 -0.49 8.56
N ALA A 95 12.31 -1.42 7.67
CA ALA A 95 13.17 -2.56 7.40
C ALA A 95 13.82 -2.45 6.01
N LEU A 96 14.88 -3.22 5.78
CA LEU A 96 15.71 -3.08 4.59
C LEU A 96 15.09 -3.70 3.33
N MET A 97 14.24 -4.72 3.47
CA MET A 97 13.61 -5.36 2.32
C MET A 97 12.27 -4.67 2.00
N PRO A 98 12.19 -3.85 0.95
CA PRO A 98 11.01 -3.03 0.66
C PRO A 98 9.88 -3.80 -0.05
N LEU A 99 9.86 -5.13 0.04
CA LEU A 99 8.90 -5.99 -0.68
C LEU A 99 7.69 -6.39 0.17
N GLY A 100 7.44 -5.68 1.27
CA GLY A 100 6.36 -6.06 2.17
C GLY A 100 6.23 -5.14 3.37
N GLY A 101 5.47 -5.59 4.34
CA GLY A 101 5.24 -4.95 5.63
C GLY A 101 4.36 -5.82 6.50
N TYR A 102 4.10 -5.40 7.71
CA TYR A 102 3.15 -6.07 8.57
C TYR A 102 2.68 -5.18 9.73
N VAL A 103 1.47 -5.45 10.17
CA VAL A 103 0.89 -4.86 11.39
C VAL A 103 0.67 -5.98 12.41
N LYS A 104 1.39 -5.91 13.54
CA LYS A 104 1.17 -6.82 14.65
C LYS A 104 0.16 -6.21 15.63
N VAL A 105 -0.94 -6.91 15.83
CA VAL A 105 -2.02 -6.55 16.76
C VAL A 105 -2.05 -7.55 17.91
N SER A 106 -2.24 -7.06 19.13
CA SER A 106 -2.33 -7.91 20.33
C SER A 106 -3.44 -8.96 20.17
N GLY A 107 -3.16 -10.20 20.55
CA GLY A 107 -4.13 -11.31 20.51
C GLY A 107 -4.31 -11.96 19.14
N ILE A 108 -3.50 -11.60 18.13
CA ILE A 108 -3.35 -12.41 16.91
C ILE A 108 -2.15 -13.33 17.13
N LEU A 109 -2.38 -14.63 16.94
CA LEU A 109 -1.30 -15.63 16.95
C LEU A 109 -0.31 -15.27 15.84
N ASP A 110 0.90 -14.90 16.25
CA ASP A 110 2.03 -14.77 15.36
C ASP A 110 2.65 -16.16 15.11
N GLU A 111 3.46 -16.32 14.07
CA GLU A 111 4.18 -17.56 13.77
C GLU A 111 5.07 -18.05 14.93
N SER A 112 5.31 -17.21 15.94
CA SER A 112 6.03 -17.54 17.15
C SER A 112 5.26 -18.44 18.14
N MET A 113 4.00 -18.80 17.87
CA MET A 113 3.14 -19.63 18.73
C MET A 113 3.07 -19.20 20.20
N ASP A 114 3.35 -17.93 20.48
CA ASP A 114 3.28 -17.42 21.84
C ASP A 114 1.80 -17.17 22.20
N PRO A 115 1.25 -17.88 23.19
CA PRO A 115 -0.16 -17.82 23.56
C PRO A 115 -0.45 -16.62 24.49
N ASP A 116 0.11 -15.46 24.22
CA ASP A 116 -0.08 -14.25 25.05
C ASP A 116 -1.45 -13.58 24.85
N SER A 117 -2.49 -14.40 24.64
CA SER A 117 -3.84 -13.89 24.75
C SER A 117 -4.25 -13.84 26.22
N THR A 118 -4.30 -12.64 26.76
CA THR A 118 -4.71 -12.38 28.14
C THR A 118 -6.23 -12.21 28.28
N GLY A 119 -6.98 -12.20 27.15
CA GLY A 119 -8.41 -11.94 27.10
C GLY A 119 -8.75 -10.46 27.33
N ALA A 120 -7.79 -9.56 27.19
CA ALA A 120 -8.01 -8.14 27.40
C ALA A 120 -8.87 -7.53 26.28
N ASP A 121 -9.67 -6.51 26.62
CA ASP A 121 -10.60 -5.85 25.69
C ASP A 121 -9.94 -5.24 24.45
N TYR A 122 -8.64 -4.93 24.50
CA TYR A 122 -7.88 -4.38 23.38
C TYR A 122 -7.35 -5.44 22.41
N GLU A 123 -7.47 -6.72 22.72
CA GLU A 123 -7.00 -7.82 21.89
C GLU A 123 -7.95 -8.11 20.74
N TYR A 124 -7.39 -8.56 19.60
CA TYR A 124 -8.16 -8.95 18.43
C TYR A 124 -9.25 -10.00 18.77
N GLN A 125 -8.91 -11.00 19.59
CA GLN A 125 -9.83 -12.09 19.91
C GLN A 125 -11.07 -11.61 20.67
N SER A 126 -10.93 -10.59 21.51
CA SER A 126 -12.02 -10.00 22.32
C SER A 126 -12.97 -9.12 21.49
N LYS A 127 -12.63 -8.79 20.23
CA LYS A 127 -13.44 -7.91 19.38
C LYS A 127 -14.62 -8.62 18.74
N LYS A 128 -15.67 -7.85 18.46
CA LYS A 128 -16.86 -8.33 17.75
C LYS A 128 -16.51 -8.71 16.31
N THR A 129 -17.24 -9.63 15.72
CA THR A 129 -17.02 -10.14 14.36
C THR A 129 -16.92 -9.03 13.30
N TRP A 130 -17.79 -8.03 13.36
CA TRP A 130 -17.74 -6.91 12.40
C TRP A 130 -16.46 -6.07 12.53
N GLN A 131 -15.93 -5.91 13.75
CA GLN A 131 -14.67 -5.19 13.99
C GLN A 131 -13.47 -5.95 13.44
N LYS A 132 -13.50 -7.28 13.57
CA LYS A 132 -12.51 -8.18 12.94
C LYS A 132 -12.57 -8.10 11.43
N LEU A 133 -13.80 -8.13 10.86
CA LEU A 133 -14.01 -8.00 9.43
C LEU A 133 -13.52 -6.65 8.90
N TRP A 134 -13.85 -5.56 9.62
CA TRP A 134 -13.35 -4.22 9.30
C TRP A 134 -11.82 -4.17 9.25
N PHE A 135 -11.17 -4.68 10.30
CA PHE A 135 -9.71 -4.77 10.37
C PHE A 135 -9.14 -5.56 9.18
N THR A 136 -9.67 -6.76 8.92
CA THR A 136 -9.15 -7.64 7.86
C THR A 136 -9.34 -7.05 6.46
N SER A 137 -10.43 -6.35 6.21
CA SER A 137 -10.74 -5.76 4.89
C SER A 137 -10.05 -4.42 4.65
N ALA A 138 -9.60 -3.74 5.71
CA ALA A 138 -9.14 -2.36 5.63
C ALA A 138 -7.93 -2.18 4.71
N GLY A 139 -6.99 -3.10 4.69
CA GLY A 139 -5.82 -3.02 3.81
C GLY A 139 -6.23 -2.93 2.34
N VAL A 140 -7.13 -3.80 1.91
CA VAL A 140 -7.65 -3.81 0.53
C VAL A 140 -8.44 -2.53 0.24
N ILE A 141 -9.30 -2.10 1.17
CA ILE A 141 -10.09 -0.87 1.03
C ILE A 141 -9.17 0.35 0.83
N PHE A 142 -8.10 0.45 1.59
CA PHE A 142 -7.15 1.56 1.47
C PHE A 142 -6.41 1.55 0.12
N ASN A 143 -6.09 0.37 -0.43
CA ASN A 143 -5.52 0.27 -1.77
C ASN A 143 -6.52 0.70 -2.85
N PHE A 144 -7.80 0.38 -2.70
CA PHE A 144 -8.85 0.91 -3.60
C PHE A 144 -8.97 2.43 -3.51
N ILE A 145 -8.94 3.00 -2.31
CA ILE A 145 -8.97 4.46 -2.11
C ILE A 145 -7.73 5.10 -2.77
N LEU A 146 -6.55 4.52 -2.59
CA LEU A 146 -5.33 5.01 -3.25
C LEU A 146 -5.47 4.97 -4.77
N SER A 147 -5.95 3.85 -5.33
CA SER A 147 -6.17 3.70 -6.76
C SER A 147 -7.15 4.76 -7.30
N PHE A 148 -8.24 5.01 -6.59
CA PHE A 148 -9.20 6.04 -6.96
C PHE A 148 -8.57 7.44 -6.94
N ILE A 149 -7.82 7.78 -5.90
CA ILE A 149 -7.12 9.08 -5.78
C ILE A 149 -6.12 9.26 -6.92
N LEU A 150 -5.32 8.23 -7.21
CA LEU A 150 -4.36 8.27 -8.32
C LEU A 150 -5.05 8.42 -9.68
N PHE A 151 -6.17 7.72 -9.89
CA PHE A 151 -6.96 7.85 -11.11
C PHE A 151 -7.49 9.27 -11.28
N VAL A 152 -8.09 9.86 -10.24
CA VAL A 152 -8.58 11.24 -10.27
C VAL A 152 -7.43 12.21 -10.55
N PHE A 153 -6.29 12.02 -9.89
CA PHE A 153 -5.11 12.87 -10.10
C PHE A 153 -4.60 12.80 -11.54
N LEU A 154 -4.47 11.59 -12.09
CA LEU A 154 -4.05 11.38 -13.48
C LEU A 154 -5.06 12.01 -14.46
N PHE A 155 -6.34 11.84 -14.18
CA PHE A 155 -7.40 12.42 -15.01
C PHE A 155 -7.36 13.96 -14.98
N MET A 156 -7.15 14.56 -13.82
CA MET A 156 -6.99 16.01 -13.69
C MET A 156 -5.71 16.52 -14.36
N TYR A 157 -4.61 15.76 -14.25
CA TYR A 157 -3.32 16.15 -14.82
C TYR A 157 -3.30 16.06 -16.34
N ASN A 158 -3.80 14.97 -16.92
CA ASN A 158 -3.81 14.75 -18.36
C ASN A 158 -4.94 15.52 -19.08
N GLY A 159 -5.93 16.01 -18.34
CA GLY A 159 -7.15 16.56 -18.88
C GLY A 159 -7.99 15.52 -19.64
N TYR A 160 -9.23 15.82 -19.89
CA TYR A 160 -10.07 15.05 -20.80
C TYR A 160 -9.76 15.52 -22.22
N THR A 161 -8.86 14.83 -22.90
CA THR A 161 -8.63 15.09 -24.33
C THR A 161 -9.70 14.35 -25.12
N LYS A 162 -10.78 15.07 -25.44
CA LYS A 162 -11.82 14.66 -26.39
C LYS A 162 -11.23 14.15 -27.71
N ASN A 163 -10.04 14.62 -28.03
CA ASN A 163 -9.26 14.33 -29.23
C ASN A 163 -8.84 12.85 -29.37
N GLN A 164 -8.75 12.07 -28.31
CA GLN A 164 -8.35 10.66 -28.45
C GLN A 164 -9.48 9.78 -28.99
N VAL A 165 -10.72 10.08 -28.61
CA VAL A 165 -11.88 9.37 -29.11
C VAL A 165 -12.12 9.75 -30.58
N GLU A 166 -12.05 11.04 -30.90
CA GLU A 166 -12.15 11.54 -32.27
C GLU A 166 -11.04 10.96 -33.15
N PHE A 167 -9.79 10.90 -32.67
CA PHE A 167 -8.67 10.30 -33.40
C PHE A 167 -8.89 8.79 -33.69
N VAL A 168 -9.41 8.04 -32.72
CA VAL A 168 -9.70 6.62 -32.91
C VAL A 168 -10.86 6.42 -33.88
N LEU A 169 -11.90 7.23 -33.78
CA LEU A 169 -13.04 7.17 -34.71
C LEU A 169 -12.64 7.56 -36.12
N ASP A 170 -11.82 8.59 -36.28
CA ASP A 170 -11.29 9.03 -37.58
C ASP A 170 -10.42 7.92 -38.21
N LYS A 171 -9.53 7.31 -37.41
CA LYS A 171 -8.72 6.19 -37.88
C LYS A 171 -9.51 4.94 -38.21
N LEU A 172 -10.59 4.65 -37.50
CA LEU A 172 -11.51 3.55 -37.82
C LEU A 172 -12.30 3.81 -39.10
N SER A 173 -12.73 5.07 -39.32
CA SER A 173 -13.39 5.47 -40.55
C SER A 173 -12.48 5.35 -41.75
N ASP A 174 -11.22 5.75 -41.65
CA ASP A 174 -10.20 5.60 -42.70
C ASP A 174 -9.92 4.14 -43.08
N ILE A 175 -9.81 3.26 -42.04
CA ILE A 175 -9.62 1.81 -42.28
C ILE A 175 -10.82 1.23 -42.99
N SER A 176 -12.02 1.61 -42.62
CA SER A 176 -13.26 1.16 -43.21
C SER A 176 -13.38 1.61 -44.68
N ALA A 177 -13.09 2.88 -44.95
CA ALA A 177 -13.08 3.44 -46.31
C ALA A 177 -12.01 2.80 -47.18
N THR A 178 -10.84 2.46 -46.64
CA THR A 178 -9.75 1.78 -47.35
C THR A 178 -10.15 0.35 -47.70
N ASN A 179 -10.78 -0.38 -46.80
CA ASN A 179 -11.25 -1.76 -47.05
C ASN A 179 -12.35 -1.81 -48.15
N ILE A 180 -13.21 -0.81 -48.18
CA ILE A 180 -14.24 -0.69 -49.23
C ILE A 180 -13.59 -0.44 -50.62
N LYS A 181 -12.55 0.41 -50.67
CA LYS A 181 -11.80 0.67 -51.89
C LYS A 181 -11.01 -0.51 -52.39
N VAL A 182 -10.41 -1.29 -51.49
CA VAL A 182 -9.59 -2.48 -51.82
C VAL A 182 -10.45 -3.60 -52.44
N ASN A 183 -11.67 -3.80 -51.95
CA ASN A 183 -12.56 -4.86 -52.45
C ASN A 183 -13.27 -4.50 -53.75
N ASN A 184 -13.09 -3.28 -54.26
CA ASN A 184 -13.65 -2.78 -55.52
C ASN A 184 -15.14 -3.06 -55.71
N GLU A 185 -15.86 -3.30 -54.63
CA GLU A 185 -17.29 -3.52 -54.64
C GLU A 185 -17.96 -2.17 -54.33
N SER A 186 -18.34 -1.49 -55.38
CA SER A 186 -19.20 -0.31 -55.35
C SER A 186 -20.64 -0.66 -54.89
N LEU A 187 -20.76 -1.65 -54.01
CA LEU A 187 -22.07 -2.14 -53.58
C LEU A 187 -22.75 -1.26 -52.54
N ILE A 188 -22.00 -0.40 -51.92
CA ILE A 188 -22.56 0.54 -50.95
C ILE A 188 -21.97 1.90 -51.29
N GLY A 189 -22.78 2.77 -51.83
CA GLY A 189 -22.39 4.16 -51.98
C GLY A 189 -21.98 4.74 -50.61
N ASP A 190 -21.10 5.72 -50.65
CA ASP A 190 -20.52 6.34 -49.46
C ASP A 190 -21.58 6.74 -48.40
N ASP A 191 -22.79 7.01 -48.85
CA ASP A 191 -23.92 7.44 -48.00
C ASP A 191 -24.61 6.30 -47.22
N HIS A 192 -24.46 5.04 -47.68
CA HIS A 192 -25.11 3.90 -47.02
C HIS A 192 -24.30 3.27 -45.88
N PHE A 193 -23.00 3.47 -45.88
CA PHE A 193 -22.13 2.94 -44.81
C PHE A 193 -22.30 3.71 -43.51
N PHE A 194 -22.57 5.01 -43.59
CA PHE A 194 -22.73 5.85 -42.39
C PHE A 194 -24.14 5.82 -41.79
N MET A 195 -25.16 5.35 -42.51
CA MET A 195 -26.52 5.22 -41.97
C MET A 195 -26.70 4.09 -40.93
N GLY A 196 -25.70 3.24 -40.75
CA GLY A 196 -25.72 2.20 -39.73
C GLY A 196 -25.13 2.62 -38.37
N ILE A 197 -24.65 3.87 -38.27
CA ILE A 197 -23.97 4.36 -37.05
C ILE A 197 -24.82 5.48 -36.34
N ASP A 198 -25.92 5.89 -36.91
CA ASP A 198 -26.85 6.91 -36.37
C ASP A 198 -27.90 6.32 -35.38
N TYR A 199 -27.49 5.31 -34.57
CA TYR A 199 -28.31 4.80 -33.47
C TYR A 199 -27.50 4.60 -32.20
#